data_df5948783f95ef1e3983668f7adab979
#
_entry.id   df5948783f95ef1e3983668f7adab979
#
_cell.length_a   1.000
_cell.length_b   1.000
_cell.length_c   1.000
_cell.angle_alpha   90.00
_cell.angle_beta   90.00
_cell.angle_gamma   90.00
#
_symmetry.space_group_name_H-M   'P 1'
#
loop_
_entity.id
_entity.type
_entity.pdbx_description
1 polymer ?
#
loop_
_entity_poly.entity_id
_entity_poly.type
_entity_poly.pdbx_seq_one_letter_code
_entity_poly.pdbx_strand_id
1 'polypeptide(L)'
;MPVLNRFEAPIITDPVDYTLTLQPYQFFSLDNGVPVYSIHAGTQDVIQVEWVFDAGNWQEDKRLVAAATNFLLKNGTASNNAFSINQQFEFYGAFLSMQCHVETASITLFCLSKYACKLIPLVADILTNSIFPENELETFKQIQKQNQKKKKR
;
A
#
# COMPACT_ATOMS: atom_id res chain seq x y z
N MET A 1 30.67 8.14 32.10
CA MET A 1 30.62 8.12 30.64
C MET A 1 32.05 8.20 30.13
N PRO A 2 32.51 7.29 29.24
CA PRO A 2 33.82 7.43 28.63
C PRO A 2 33.88 8.71 27.81
N VAL A 3 34.90 9.51 27.98
CA VAL A 3 35.15 10.73 27.21
C VAL A 3 35.56 10.29 25.79
N LEU A 4 34.74 10.60 24.80
CA LEU A 4 35.06 10.32 23.41
C LEU A 4 36.25 11.18 22.99
N ASN A 5 37.39 10.53 22.71
CA ASN A 5 38.55 11.18 22.14
C ASN A 5 38.37 11.32 20.64
N ARG A 6 38.15 12.54 20.15
CA ARG A 6 37.90 12.82 18.71
C ARG A 6 39.15 12.72 17.82
N PHE A 7 40.33 12.58 18.45
CA PHE A 7 41.60 12.45 17.72
C PHE A 7 42.05 11.00 17.52
N GLU A 8 41.33 10.04 18.11
CA GLU A 8 41.58 8.61 17.91
C GLU A 8 40.51 8.05 16.95
N ALA A 9 40.96 7.35 15.92
CA ALA A 9 40.06 6.63 15.04
C ALA A 9 39.32 5.54 15.84
N PRO A 10 37.99 5.35 15.62
CA PRO A 10 37.28 4.25 16.25
C PRO A 10 37.89 2.91 15.83
N ILE A 11 37.92 1.96 16.75
CA ILE A 11 38.35 0.59 16.45
C ILE A 11 37.39 0.05 15.41
N ILE A 12 37.90 -0.22 14.20
CA ILE A 12 37.17 -0.92 13.17
C ILE A 12 37.20 -2.40 13.53
N THR A 13 36.06 -2.92 13.99
CA THR A 13 35.90 -4.37 14.19
C THR A 13 35.59 -5.01 12.82
N ASP A 14 36.00 -6.27 12.68
CA ASP A 14 35.70 -7.06 11.49
C ASP A 14 34.18 -7.05 11.24
N PRO A 15 33.73 -7.02 9.97
CA PRO A 15 32.31 -7.06 9.64
C PRO A 15 31.67 -8.31 10.24
N VAL A 16 30.54 -8.13 10.89
CA VAL A 16 29.77 -9.26 11.39
C VAL A 16 29.09 -9.92 10.19
N ASP A 17 29.44 -11.18 9.92
CA ASP A 17 28.76 -11.97 8.91
C ASP A 17 27.33 -12.28 9.34
N TYR A 18 26.36 -11.74 8.63
CA TYR A 18 24.95 -12.03 8.85
C TYR A 18 24.48 -13.14 7.91
N THR A 19 24.00 -14.23 8.47
CA THR A 19 23.24 -15.20 7.70
C THR A 19 21.79 -14.74 7.64
N LEU A 20 21.39 -14.18 6.50
CA LEU A 20 20.03 -13.74 6.24
C LEU A 20 19.17 -14.96 5.88
N THR A 21 18.31 -15.39 6.79
CA THR A 21 17.34 -16.44 6.51
C THR A 21 15.99 -15.79 6.23
N LEU A 22 15.51 -15.93 4.98
CA LEU A 22 14.17 -15.48 4.61
C LEU A 22 13.13 -16.43 5.21
N GLN A 23 11.98 -15.86 5.60
CA GLN A 23 10.86 -16.67 6.06
C GLN A 23 10.35 -17.56 4.92
N PRO A 24 10.01 -18.82 5.20
CA PRO A 24 9.44 -19.69 4.19
C PRO A 24 8.07 -19.17 3.75
N TYR A 25 7.79 -19.30 2.47
CA TYR A 25 6.50 -18.92 1.90
C TYR A 25 5.79 -20.14 1.32
N GLN A 26 4.48 -20.08 1.26
CA GLN A 26 3.63 -21.00 0.52
C GLN A 26 3.19 -20.33 -0.77
N PHE A 27 3.16 -21.09 -1.85
CA PHE A 27 2.73 -20.64 -3.17
C PHE A 27 1.54 -21.47 -3.64
N PHE A 28 0.51 -20.80 -4.12
CA PHE A 28 -0.64 -21.43 -4.80
C PHE A 28 -1.24 -20.44 -5.82
N SER A 29 -2.06 -20.95 -6.72
CA SER A 29 -2.80 -20.13 -7.68
C SER A 29 -4.29 -20.20 -7.36
N LEU A 30 -4.97 -19.07 -7.52
CA LEU A 30 -6.44 -19.02 -7.46
C LEU A 30 -7.04 -19.65 -8.74
N ASP A 31 -8.35 -19.92 -8.72
CA ASP A 31 -9.07 -20.51 -9.86
C ASP A 31 -8.99 -19.67 -11.14
N ASN A 32 -8.79 -18.36 -11.00
CA ASN A 32 -8.59 -17.43 -12.11
C ASN A 32 -7.11 -17.32 -12.56
N GLY A 33 -6.21 -18.14 -12.03
CA GLY A 33 -4.79 -18.18 -12.37
C GLY A 33 -3.92 -17.14 -11.66
N VAL A 34 -4.49 -16.29 -10.78
CA VAL A 34 -3.71 -15.30 -10.03
C VAL A 34 -2.80 -16.00 -9.03
N PRO A 35 -1.47 -15.74 -9.05
CA PRO A 35 -0.53 -16.30 -8.09
C PRO A 35 -0.71 -15.68 -6.70
N VAL A 36 -0.64 -16.52 -5.66
CA VAL A 36 -0.70 -16.10 -4.26
C VAL A 36 0.52 -16.60 -3.52
N TYR A 37 1.17 -15.70 -2.81
CA TYR A 37 2.28 -15.98 -1.92
C TYR A 37 1.84 -15.73 -0.48
N SER A 38 1.95 -16.71 0.38
CA SER A 38 1.55 -16.62 1.78
C SER A 38 2.76 -16.85 2.69
N ILE A 39 2.98 -15.96 3.62
CA ILE A 39 4.02 -16.07 4.64
C ILE A 39 3.33 -16.10 6.00
N HIS A 40 3.55 -17.17 6.75
CA HIS A 40 3.07 -17.27 8.12
C HIS A 40 4.19 -16.84 9.06
N ALA A 41 4.12 -15.59 9.52
CA ALA A 41 5.12 -14.99 10.39
C ALA A 41 4.46 -14.12 11.47
N GLY A 42 5.08 -14.08 12.65
CA GLY A 42 4.60 -13.26 13.76
C GLY A 42 3.76 -14.01 14.77
N THR A 43 3.50 -13.34 15.90
CA THR A 43 2.81 -13.89 17.08
C THR A 43 1.46 -13.21 17.33
N GLN A 44 1.12 -12.20 16.55
CA GLN A 44 -0.12 -11.43 16.68
C GLN A 44 -1.17 -11.94 15.68
N ASP A 45 -2.44 -11.82 16.04
CA ASP A 45 -3.57 -12.20 15.20
C ASP A 45 -3.92 -11.07 14.21
N VAL A 46 -2.94 -10.66 13.41
CA VAL A 46 -3.05 -9.65 12.35
C VAL A 46 -2.71 -10.27 11.02
N ILE A 47 -3.38 -9.82 9.97
CA ILE A 47 -3.09 -10.20 8.59
C ILE A 47 -2.81 -8.95 7.76
N GLN A 48 -1.85 -9.07 6.86
CA GLN A 48 -1.61 -8.15 5.76
C GLN A 48 -1.94 -8.87 4.46
N VAL A 49 -2.82 -8.28 3.65
CA VAL A 49 -3.12 -8.77 2.31
C VAL A 49 -2.73 -7.68 1.32
N GLU A 50 -1.90 -8.01 0.36
CA GLU A 50 -1.46 -7.08 -0.67
C GLU A 50 -1.86 -7.57 -2.06
N TRP A 51 -2.52 -6.72 -2.82
CA TRP A 51 -2.81 -6.91 -4.25
C TRP A 51 -1.85 -6.04 -5.04
N VAL A 52 -1.09 -6.68 -5.92
CA VAL A 52 -0.10 -6.00 -6.77
C VAL A 52 -0.56 -6.09 -8.22
N PHE A 53 -0.53 -4.97 -8.92
CA PHE A 53 -0.96 -4.82 -10.30
C PHE A 53 0.17 -4.25 -11.15
N ASP A 54 0.33 -4.72 -12.38
CA ASP A 54 1.20 -4.11 -13.39
C ASP A 54 0.56 -2.83 -13.94
N ALA A 55 0.41 -1.84 -13.07
CA ALA A 55 -0.34 -0.60 -13.31
C ALA A 55 0.39 0.62 -12.74
N GLY A 56 1.72 0.60 -12.77
CA GLY A 56 2.55 1.69 -12.33
C GLY A 56 2.62 2.85 -13.33
N ASN A 57 3.42 3.86 -13.00
CA ASN A 57 3.57 5.07 -13.82
C ASN A 57 4.11 4.78 -15.23
N TRP A 58 4.78 3.65 -15.45
CA TRP A 58 5.30 3.24 -16.75
C TRP A 58 4.21 2.76 -17.70
N GLN A 59 3.08 2.34 -17.18
CA GLN A 59 1.93 1.85 -17.95
C GLN A 59 0.96 2.97 -18.34
N GLU A 60 1.20 4.22 -17.88
CA GLU A 60 0.27 5.31 -18.12
C GLU A 60 0.48 5.98 -19.47
N ASP A 61 -0.60 6.18 -20.24
CA ASP A 61 -0.59 6.95 -21.50
C ASP A 61 -0.44 8.45 -21.26
N LYS A 62 -0.90 8.94 -20.12
CA LYS A 62 -0.82 10.35 -19.71
C LYS A 62 -0.28 10.43 -18.31
N ARG A 63 0.64 11.36 -18.10
CA ARG A 63 1.28 11.60 -16.82
C ARG A 63 0.27 11.80 -15.68
N LEU A 64 0.48 11.11 -14.56
CA LEU A 64 -0.32 11.13 -13.33
C LEU A 64 -1.65 10.36 -13.40
N VAL A 65 -1.95 9.64 -14.47
CA VAL A 65 -3.17 8.82 -14.54
C VAL A 65 -3.10 7.69 -13.52
N ALA A 66 -2.00 6.95 -13.46
CA ALA A 66 -1.82 5.86 -12.50
C ALA A 66 -1.94 6.36 -11.05
N ALA A 67 -1.27 7.48 -10.73
CA ALA A 67 -1.34 8.09 -9.41
C ALA A 67 -2.75 8.62 -9.07
N ALA A 68 -3.46 9.21 -10.04
CA ALA A 68 -4.82 9.69 -9.86
C ALA A 68 -5.79 8.53 -9.63
N THR A 69 -5.70 7.47 -10.44
CA THR A 69 -6.49 6.25 -10.28
C THR A 69 -6.31 5.67 -8.89
N ASN A 70 -5.08 5.48 -8.46
CA ASN A 70 -4.75 4.95 -7.14
C ASN A 70 -5.30 5.83 -6.00
N PHE A 71 -5.22 7.15 -6.12
CA PHE A 71 -5.77 8.09 -5.15
C PHE A 71 -7.30 8.02 -5.07
N LEU A 72 -7.98 7.90 -6.23
CA LEU A 72 -9.43 8.02 -6.34
C LEU A 72 -10.18 6.71 -6.05
N LEU A 73 -9.54 5.55 -6.15
CA LEU A 73 -10.18 4.24 -6.01
C LEU A 73 -11.07 4.14 -4.76
N LYS A 74 -10.61 4.62 -3.61
CA LYS A 74 -11.35 4.56 -2.32
C LYS A 74 -12.34 5.70 -2.10
N ASN A 75 -12.45 6.64 -3.05
CA ASN A 75 -13.26 7.85 -2.87
C ASN A 75 -14.72 7.66 -3.29
N GLY A 76 -15.13 6.43 -3.55
CA GLY A 76 -16.53 6.05 -3.79
C GLY A 76 -16.66 4.89 -4.76
N THR A 77 -17.61 4.04 -4.48
CA THR A 77 -18.06 2.95 -5.37
C THR A 77 -19.52 3.18 -5.76
N ALA A 78 -20.05 2.37 -6.64
CA ALA A 78 -21.47 2.45 -7.02
C ALA A 78 -22.42 2.27 -5.83
N SER A 79 -21.98 1.57 -4.77
CA SER A 79 -22.79 1.24 -3.59
C SER A 79 -22.43 2.02 -2.33
N ASN A 80 -21.21 2.56 -2.25
CA ASN A 80 -20.69 3.21 -1.04
C ASN A 80 -20.00 4.54 -1.38
N ASN A 81 -20.31 5.58 -0.63
CA ASN A 81 -19.54 6.83 -0.71
C ASN A 81 -18.22 6.72 0.10
N ALA A 82 -17.30 7.67 -0.09
CA ALA A 82 -16.00 7.69 0.57
C ALA A 82 -16.10 7.62 2.10
N PHE A 83 -17.07 8.33 2.70
CA PHE A 83 -17.29 8.31 4.14
C PHE A 83 -17.69 6.92 4.65
N SER A 84 -18.64 6.26 3.97
CA SER A 84 -19.09 4.92 4.33
C SER A 84 -17.98 3.88 4.21
N ILE A 85 -17.14 3.99 3.16
CA ILE A 85 -15.98 3.12 2.97
C ILE A 85 -15.00 3.28 4.14
N ASN A 86 -14.60 4.51 4.46
CA ASN A 86 -13.67 4.78 5.55
C ASN A 86 -14.25 4.33 6.91
N GLN A 87 -15.52 4.62 7.19
CA GLN A 87 -16.20 4.21 8.41
C GLN A 87 -16.18 2.69 8.61
N GLN A 88 -16.36 1.91 7.54
CA GLN A 88 -16.31 0.46 7.62
C GLN A 88 -14.90 -0.04 7.99
N PHE A 89 -13.83 0.50 7.39
CA PHE A 89 -12.47 0.13 7.77
C PHE A 89 -12.16 0.53 9.22
N GLU A 90 -12.50 1.76 9.62
CA GLU A 90 -12.28 2.26 10.97
C GLU A 90 -13.05 1.44 12.02
N PHE A 91 -14.29 1.04 11.73
CA PHE A 91 -15.10 0.22 12.63
C PHE A 91 -14.42 -1.12 12.98
N TYR A 92 -13.71 -1.73 12.03
CA TYR A 92 -12.96 -2.96 12.26
C TYR A 92 -11.50 -2.73 12.68
N GLY A 93 -11.09 -1.47 12.90
CA GLY A 93 -9.70 -1.12 13.20
C GLY A 93 -8.74 -1.52 12.09
N ALA A 94 -9.21 -1.50 10.85
CA ALA A 94 -8.44 -1.88 9.67
C ALA A 94 -7.85 -0.64 8.99
N PHE A 95 -6.76 -0.86 8.27
CA PHE A 95 -6.08 0.18 7.50
C PHE A 95 -5.89 -0.28 6.05
N LEU A 96 -6.30 0.57 5.10
CA LEU A 96 -6.11 0.36 3.68
C LEU A 96 -5.10 1.35 3.14
N SER A 97 -3.96 0.85 2.66
CA SER A 97 -2.91 1.63 2.00
C SER A 97 -2.97 1.42 0.50
N MET A 98 -2.80 2.49 -0.26
CA MET A 98 -2.73 2.45 -1.72
C MET A 98 -1.46 3.13 -2.18
N GLN A 99 -0.65 2.44 -2.98
CA GLN A 99 0.65 2.92 -3.46
C GLN A 99 0.76 2.76 -4.97
N CYS A 100 1.34 3.76 -5.62
CA CYS A 100 1.65 3.72 -7.05
C CYS A 100 3.15 3.94 -7.22
N HIS A 101 3.82 2.96 -7.78
CA HIS A 101 5.24 2.94 -8.07
C HIS A 101 5.51 3.09 -9.57
N VAL A 102 6.76 2.92 -9.98
CA VAL A 102 7.15 3.05 -11.39
C VAL A 102 6.54 1.94 -12.23
N GLU A 103 6.64 0.70 -11.80
CA GLU A 103 6.19 -0.49 -12.55
C GLU A 103 4.83 -1.01 -12.05
N THR A 104 4.57 -0.89 -10.75
CA THR A 104 3.42 -1.51 -10.10
C THR A 104 2.57 -0.51 -9.34
N ALA A 105 1.29 -0.82 -9.19
CA ALA A 105 0.41 -0.24 -8.18
C ALA A 105 0.02 -1.33 -7.18
N SER A 106 -0.07 -0.98 -5.91
CA SER A 106 -0.49 -1.94 -4.88
C SER A 106 -1.55 -1.38 -3.95
N ILE A 107 -2.36 -2.29 -3.44
CA ILE A 107 -3.36 -2.04 -2.41
C ILE A 107 -3.08 -3.00 -1.28
N THR A 108 -2.88 -2.48 -0.08
CA THR A 108 -2.53 -3.27 1.10
C THR A 108 -3.57 -3.08 2.18
N LEU A 109 -4.20 -4.17 2.59
CA LEU A 109 -5.13 -4.24 3.71
C LEU A 109 -4.39 -4.76 4.95
N PHE A 110 -4.46 -4.01 6.04
CA PHE A 110 -4.03 -4.46 7.37
C PHE A 110 -5.26 -4.60 8.26
N CYS A 111 -5.48 -5.76 8.83
CA CYS A 111 -6.60 -5.98 9.76
C CYS A 111 -6.34 -7.15 10.71
N LEU A 112 -7.19 -7.30 11.72
CA LEU A 112 -7.24 -8.53 12.51
C LEU A 112 -7.73 -9.69 11.64
N SER A 113 -7.11 -10.86 11.74
CA SER A 113 -7.39 -12.04 10.91
C SER A 113 -8.88 -12.42 10.91
N LYS A 114 -9.55 -12.30 12.05
CA LYS A 114 -11.00 -12.56 12.20
C LYS A 114 -11.91 -11.66 11.36
N TYR A 115 -11.42 -10.50 10.93
CA TYR A 115 -12.18 -9.53 10.12
C TYR A 115 -11.84 -9.57 8.63
N ALA A 116 -10.81 -10.30 8.23
CA ALA A 116 -10.36 -10.39 6.83
C ALA A 116 -11.50 -10.78 5.87
N CYS A 117 -12.28 -11.82 6.20
CA CYS A 117 -13.40 -12.27 5.37
C CYS A 117 -14.52 -11.23 5.18
N LYS A 118 -14.61 -10.23 6.08
CA LYS A 118 -15.58 -9.12 5.96
C LYS A 118 -15.03 -7.96 5.14
N LEU A 119 -13.72 -7.74 5.22
CA LEU A 119 -13.06 -6.58 4.61
C LEU A 119 -12.58 -6.85 3.18
N ILE A 120 -12.19 -8.08 2.85
CA ILE A 120 -11.79 -8.46 1.48
C ILE A 120 -12.89 -8.15 0.44
N PRO A 121 -14.18 -8.46 0.67
CA PRO A 121 -15.23 -8.06 -0.26
C PRO A 121 -15.37 -6.55 -0.45
N LEU A 122 -15.12 -5.75 0.61
CA LEU A 122 -15.13 -4.29 0.50
C LEU A 122 -13.95 -3.78 -0.36
N VAL A 123 -12.77 -4.38 -0.22
CA VAL A 123 -11.62 -4.09 -1.10
C VAL A 123 -11.94 -4.49 -2.55
N ALA A 124 -12.60 -5.63 -2.75
CA ALA A 124 -13.04 -6.07 -4.08
C ALA A 124 -14.03 -5.07 -4.70
N ASP A 125 -15.00 -4.55 -3.93
CA ASP A 125 -15.95 -3.51 -4.40
C ASP A 125 -15.20 -2.23 -4.81
N ILE A 126 -14.22 -1.79 -4.02
CA ILE A 126 -13.37 -0.64 -4.34
C ILE A 126 -12.62 -0.87 -5.66
N LEU A 127 -12.07 -2.06 -5.88
CA LEU A 127 -11.29 -2.39 -7.07
C LEU A 127 -12.14 -2.48 -8.35
N THR A 128 -13.37 -3.00 -8.24
CA THR A 128 -14.20 -3.34 -9.42
C THR A 128 -15.29 -2.31 -9.72
N ASN A 129 -15.74 -1.55 -8.73
CA ASN A 129 -16.91 -0.68 -8.82
C ASN A 129 -16.64 0.78 -8.45
N SER A 130 -15.35 1.22 -8.41
CA SER A 130 -15.02 2.63 -8.16
C SER A 130 -15.63 3.54 -9.23
N ILE A 131 -16.24 4.64 -8.81
CA ILE A 131 -16.91 5.61 -9.68
C ILE A 131 -16.05 6.82 -10.04
N PHE A 132 -14.86 6.96 -9.46
CA PHE A 132 -13.92 8.06 -9.71
C PHE A 132 -14.58 9.44 -9.68
N PRO A 133 -15.09 9.95 -8.54
CA PRO A 133 -15.86 11.17 -8.47
C PRO A 133 -15.08 12.38 -9.02
N GLU A 134 -15.72 13.20 -9.87
CA GLU A 134 -15.05 14.30 -10.56
C GLU A 134 -14.56 15.40 -9.60
N ASN A 135 -15.30 15.68 -8.54
CA ASN A 135 -14.89 16.61 -7.48
C ASN A 135 -13.59 16.18 -6.79
N GLU A 136 -13.42 14.89 -6.58
CA GLU A 136 -12.20 14.31 -5.99
C GLU A 136 -11.02 14.37 -6.97
N LEU A 137 -11.27 14.20 -8.26
CA LEU A 137 -10.27 14.38 -9.30
C LEU A 137 -9.77 15.84 -9.35
N GLU A 138 -10.67 16.81 -9.25
CA GLU A 138 -10.27 18.23 -9.18
C GLU A 138 -9.47 18.53 -7.91
N THR A 139 -9.83 17.94 -6.77
CA THR A 139 -9.05 18.04 -5.53
C THR A 139 -7.64 17.46 -5.72
N PHE A 140 -7.53 16.27 -6.31
CA PHE A 140 -6.23 15.68 -6.66
C PHE A 140 -5.37 16.60 -7.54
N LYS A 141 -5.96 17.17 -8.60
CA LYS A 141 -5.26 18.10 -9.50
C LYS A 141 -4.74 19.33 -8.76
N GLN A 142 -5.52 19.89 -7.84
CA GLN A 142 -5.10 21.04 -7.01
C GLN A 142 -3.92 20.68 -6.10
N ILE A 143 -3.97 19.51 -5.44
CA ILE A 143 -2.89 19.01 -4.59
C ILE A 143 -1.59 18.87 -5.42
N GLN A 144 -1.68 18.27 -6.61
CA GLN A 144 -0.52 18.09 -7.48
C GLN A 144 0.08 19.42 -7.96
N LYS A 145 -0.76 20.40 -8.30
CA LYS A 145 -0.29 21.77 -8.66
C LYS A 145 0.44 22.43 -7.49
N GLN A 146 -0.03 22.28 -6.27
CA GLN A 146 0.62 22.83 -5.07
C GLN A 146 1.96 22.14 -4.80
N ASN A 147 2.03 20.82 -4.91
CA ASN A 147 3.27 20.06 -4.72
C ASN A 147 4.35 20.44 -5.74
N GLN A 148 3.97 20.68 -7.00
CA GLN A 148 4.91 21.15 -8.02
C GLN A 148 5.45 22.56 -7.72
N LYS A 149 4.62 23.46 -7.19
CA LYS A 149 5.07 24.81 -6.79
C LYS A 149 6.06 24.77 -5.64
N LYS A 150 5.89 23.84 -4.69
CA LYS A 150 6.82 23.66 -3.56
C LYS A 150 8.17 23.10 -4.00
N LYS A 151 8.21 22.20 -5.00
CA LYS A 151 9.46 21.62 -5.53
C LYS A 151 10.29 22.60 -6.38
N LYS A 152 9.69 23.70 -6.84
CA LYS A 152 10.38 24.74 -7.65
C LYS A 152 10.96 25.89 -6.81
N ARG A 153 10.73 25.88 -5.51
CA ARG A 153 11.33 26.82 -4.53
C ARG A 153 12.48 26.16 -3.80
#